data_346e1d5e7c9fea012fa896ab7e476bcf
#
_entry.id   346e1d5e7c9fea012fa896ab7e476bcf
#
_cell.length_a   1.000
_cell.length_b   1.000
_cell.length_c   1.000
_cell.angle_alpha   90.00
_cell.angle_beta   90.00
_cell.angle_gamma   90.00
#
_symmetry.space_group_name_H-M   'P 1'
#
loop_
_entity.id
_entity.type
_entity.pdbx_description
1 polymer ?
#
loop_
_entity_poly.entity_id
_entity_poly.type
_entity_poly.pdbx_seq_one_letter_code
_entity_poly.pdbx_strand_id
1 'polypeptide(L)'
;MKIKGFTLIELLVVVAIIGILAAVGIVAFGGFTGGAKDKALTAQHKLIAKFTQTQLMKCDLGETTIKFSESFYTATWYCNYGNDWATVSSLSQGFSRYFQYKSSYTGDPKNILTGENACCMGGYGATTSAGNHGIVPIGPNKIVIQTLLQNGTYLETSIIKSW
;
A
#
# COMPACT_ATOMS: atom_id res chain seq x y z
N MET A 1 -44.22 37.71 25.96
CA MET A 1 -42.90 37.08 25.92
C MET A 1 -41.87 38.14 25.48
N LYS A 2 -40.86 38.50 26.33
CA LYS A 2 -39.78 39.38 25.92
C LYS A 2 -38.73 38.53 25.21
N ILE A 3 -38.56 38.69 23.89
CA ILE A 3 -37.50 38.09 23.09
C ILE A 3 -36.22 38.84 23.45
N LYS A 4 -35.28 38.19 24.13
CA LYS A 4 -33.94 38.75 24.36
C LYS A 4 -33.16 38.64 23.04
N GLY A 5 -32.83 39.75 22.44
CA GLY A 5 -31.95 39.78 21.28
C GLY A 5 -30.49 39.56 21.68
N PHE A 6 -29.70 38.95 20.77
CA PHE A 6 -28.26 38.78 20.93
C PHE A 6 -27.55 40.15 20.83
N THR A 7 -26.58 40.40 21.68
CA THR A 7 -25.78 41.63 21.58
C THR A 7 -24.68 41.47 20.52
N LEU A 8 -24.29 42.55 19.90
CA LEU A 8 -23.25 42.58 18.86
C LEU A 8 -21.89 42.06 19.42
N ILE A 9 -21.60 42.37 20.70
CA ILE A 9 -20.37 41.96 21.35
C ILE A 9 -20.34 40.43 21.62
N GLU A 10 -21.47 39.81 21.97
CA GLU A 10 -21.57 38.38 22.16
C GLU A 10 -21.25 37.62 20.87
N LEU A 11 -21.74 38.12 19.72
CA LEU A 11 -21.46 37.54 18.42
C LEU A 11 -19.98 37.69 18.06
N LEU A 12 -19.41 38.89 18.29
CA LEU A 12 -18.03 39.18 17.97
C LEU A 12 -17.03 38.29 18.74
N VAL A 13 -17.29 38.07 20.05
CA VAL A 13 -16.47 37.22 20.88
C VAL A 13 -16.51 35.74 20.40
N VAL A 14 -17.70 35.26 20.05
CA VAL A 14 -17.86 33.88 19.54
C VAL A 14 -17.07 33.65 18.24
N VAL A 15 -17.19 34.55 17.26
CA VAL A 15 -16.45 34.41 15.99
C VAL A 15 -14.95 34.51 16.20
N ALA A 16 -14.48 35.36 17.12
CA ALA A 16 -13.06 35.46 17.45
C ALA A 16 -12.52 34.15 18.03
N ILE A 17 -13.24 33.49 18.97
CA ILE A 17 -12.85 32.21 19.55
C ILE A 17 -12.84 31.11 18.48
N ILE A 18 -13.88 31.02 17.65
CA ILE A 18 -13.94 30.05 16.56
C ILE A 18 -12.78 30.27 15.59
N GLY A 19 -12.44 31.49 15.26
CA GLY A 19 -11.32 31.81 14.38
C GLY A 19 -9.98 31.31 14.92
N ILE A 20 -9.71 31.50 16.21
CA ILE A 20 -8.49 31.02 16.86
C ILE A 20 -8.47 29.48 16.88
N LEU A 21 -9.56 28.84 17.26
CA LEU A 21 -9.65 27.38 17.31
C LEU A 21 -9.48 26.74 15.92
N ALA A 22 -10.08 27.34 14.90
CA ALA A 22 -9.94 26.89 13.50
C ALA A 22 -8.48 27.00 13.02
N ALA A 23 -7.80 28.10 13.31
CA ALA A 23 -6.40 28.28 12.91
C ALA A 23 -5.48 27.22 13.52
N VAL A 24 -5.62 26.91 14.82
CA VAL A 24 -4.84 25.87 15.49
C VAL A 24 -5.23 24.47 14.98
N GLY A 25 -6.53 24.26 14.76
CA GLY A 25 -7.06 22.95 14.30
C GLY A 25 -6.51 22.54 12.94
N ILE A 26 -6.41 23.43 11.97
CA ILE A 26 -5.91 23.14 10.62
C ILE A 26 -4.45 22.63 10.67
N VAL A 27 -3.59 23.28 11.44
CA VAL A 27 -2.17 22.91 11.54
C VAL A 27 -1.99 21.56 12.24
N ALA A 28 -2.71 21.33 13.34
CA ALA A 28 -2.66 20.07 14.09
C ALA A 28 -3.19 18.89 13.25
N PHE A 29 -4.26 19.09 12.48
CA PHE A 29 -4.88 18.03 11.69
C PHE A 29 -4.01 17.58 10.51
N GLY A 30 -3.28 18.50 9.86
CA GLY A 30 -2.37 18.18 8.76
C GLY A 30 -1.25 17.20 9.17
N GLY A 31 -0.63 17.43 10.32
CA GLY A 31 0.41 16.53 10.84
C GLY A 31 -0.11 15.16 11.25
N PHE A 32 -1.31 15.11 11.84
CA PHE A 32 -1.93 13.86 12.27
C PHE A 32 -2.31 12.94 11.09
N THR A 33 -2.86 13.52 10.01
CA THR A 33 -3.27 12.73 8.83
C THR A 33 -2.09 12.11 8.09
N GLY A 34 -0.94 12.77 8.01
CA GLY A 34 0.28 12.22 7.41
C GLY A 34 0.77 10.99 8.18
N GLY A 35 0.89 11.10 9.50
CA GLY A 35 1.32 9.98 10.34
C GLY A 35 0.35 8.79 10.32
N ALA A 36 -0.94 9.04 10.24
CA ALA A 36 -1.95 7.97 10.12
C ALA A 36 -1.83 7.22 8.78
N LYS A 37 -1.60 7.94 7.69
CA LYS A 37 -1.35 7.34 6.37
C LYS A 37 -0.08 6.47 6.36
N ASP A 38 1.02 6.93 6.94
CA ASP A 38 2.26 6.17 7.01
C ASP A 38 2.11 4.88 7.84
N LYS A 39 1.35 4.92 8.93
CA LYS A 39 1.01 3.72 9.71
C LYS A 39 0.16 2.74 8.90
N ALA A 40 -0.82 3.22 8.16
CA ALA A 40 -1.65 2.39 7.28
C ALA A 40 -0.80 1.73 6.18
N LEU A 41 0.07 2.49 5.51
CA LEU A 41 1.00 1.98 4.51
C LEU A 41 1.96 0.93 5.08
N THR A 42 2.46 1.15 6.30
CA THR A 42 3.33 0.19 7.00
C THR A 42 2.59 -1.13 7.29
N ALA A 43 1.33 -1.04 7.73
CA ALA A 43 0.51 -2.23 7.97
C ALA A 43 0.26 -3.02 6.67
N GLN A 44 -0.02 -2.33 5.58
CA GLN A 44 -0.22 -2.94 4.26
C GLN A 44 1.06 -3.55 3.70
N HIS A 45 2.21 -2.87 3.84
CA HIS A 45 3.50 -3.42 3.48
C HIS A 45 3.73 -4.79 4.13
N LYS A 46 3.50 -4.88 5.45
CA LYS A 46 3.62 -6.14 6.21
C LYS A 46 2.64 -7.21 5.71
N LEU A 47 1.41 -6.83 5.36
CA LEU A 47 0.40 -7.74 4.84
C LEU A 47 0.82 -8.30 3.48
N ILE A 48 1.27 -7.45 2.56
CA ILE A 48 1.75 -7.85 1.25
C ILE A 48 2.95 -8.78 1.39
N ALA A 49 3.94 -8.43 2.21
CA ALA A 49 5.13 -9.24 2.45
C ALA A 49 4.78 -10.61 3.02
N LYS A 50 3.93 -10.65 4.06
CA LYS A 50 3.48 -11.91 4.67
C LYS A 50 2.70 -12.79 3.69
N PHE A 51 1.79 -12.21 2.92
CA PHE A 51 1.03 -12.94 1.92
C PHE A 51 1.95 -13.53 0.85
N THR A 52 2.84 -12.71 0.27
CA THR A 52 3.79 -13.16 -0.75
C THR A 52 4.68 -14.28 -0.22
N GLN A 53 5.22 -14.12 0.99
CA GLN A 53 6.02 -15.16 1.65
C GLN A 53 5.24 -16.46 1.84
N THR A 54 4.01 -16.38 2.34
CA THR A 54 3.15 -17.56 2.56
C THR A 54 2.85 -18.29 1.24
N GLN A 55 2.63 -17.58 0.15
CA GLN A 55 2.40 -18.21 -1.13
C GLN A 55 3.67 -18.86 -1.69
N LEU A 56 4.83 -18.23 -1.54
CA LEU A 56 6.11 -18.80 -1.96
C LEU A 56 6.49 -20.03 -1.15
N MET A 57 6.16 -20.08 0.14
CA MET A 57 6.35 -21.29 0.97
C MET A 57 5.64 -22.52 0.42
N LYS A 58 4.54 -22.38 -0.29
CA LYS A 58 3.88 -23.51 -0.97
C LYS A 58 4.80 -24.15 -2.01
N CYS A 59 5.52 -23.32 -2.75
CA CYS A 59 6.52 -23.78 -3.70
C CYS A 59 7.67 -24.50 -2.98
N ASP A 60 8.12 -23.99 -1.83
CA ASP A 60 9.16 -24.63 -1.01
C ASP A 60 8.70 -25.99 -0.47
N LEU A 61 7.40 -26.16 -0.23
CA LEU A 61 6.78 -27.42 0.20
C LEU A 61 6.52 -28.42 -0.95
N GLY A 62 6.93 -28.09 -2.18
CA GLY A 62 6.83 -28.94 -3.35
C GLY A 62 5.60 -28.74 -4.21
N GLU A 63 4.78 -27.74 -3.95
CA GLU A 63 3.72 -27.38 -4.90
C GLU A 63 4.34 -26.83 -6.19
N THR A 64 3.80 -27.25 -7.33
CA THR A 64 4.28 -26.83 -8.65
C THR A 64 3.68 -25.51 -9.11
N THR A 65 2.59 -25.07 -8.46
CA THR A 65 1.84 -23.88 -8.86
C THR A 65 1.29 -23.09 -7.66
N ILE A 66 1.25 -21.79 -7.80
CA ILE A 66 0.48 -20.89 -6.94
C ILE A 66 -0.81 -20.55 -7.68
N LYS A 67 -1.96 -20.88 -7.09
CA LYS A 67 -3.28 -20.58 -7.64
C LYS A 67 -3.91 -19.44 -6.88
N PHE A 68 -4.34 -18.41 -7.61
CA PHE A 68 -5.22 -17.38 -7.12
C PHE A 68 -6.63 -17.68 -7.63
N SER A 69 -7.57 -17.95 -6.73
CA SER A 69 -8.95 -18.29 -7.06
C SER A 69 -9.91 -17.43 -6.25
N GLU A 70 -9.88 -16.15 -6.54
CA GLU A 70 -10.76 -15.15 -5.93
C GLU A 70 -11.76 -14.63 -6.95
N SER A 71 -12.90 -14.12 -6.50
CA SER A 71 -13.94 -13.60 -7.39
C SER A 71 -13.45 -12.44 -8.28
N PHE A 72 -12.41 -11.73 -7.85
CA PHE A 72 -11.82 -10.60 -8.55
C PHE A 72 -10.57 -10.96 -9.39
N TYR A 73 -9.94 -12.11 -9.12
CA TYR A 73 -8.73 -12.52 -9.83
C TYR A 73 -8.53 -14.03 -9.78
N THR A 74 -8.50 -14.65 -10.95
CA THR A 74 -8.21 -16.07 -11.10
C THR A 74 -7.00 -16.22 -12.02
N ALA A 75 -5.92 -16.82 -11.50
CA ALA A 75 -4.72 -17.10 -12.25
C ALA A 75 -3.93 -18.25 -11.61
N THR A 76 -3.13 -18.92 -12.44
CA THR A 76 -2.19 -19.94 -12.01
C THR A 76 -0.78 -19.51 -12.40
N TRP A 77 0.12 -19.50 -11.42
CA TRP A 77 1.52 -19.16 -11.62
C TRP A 77 2.39 -20.36 -11.22
N TYR A 78 3.39 -20.66 -12.01
CA TYR A 78 4.21 -21.85 -11.81
C TYR A 78 5.38 -21.55 -10.89
N CYS A 79 5.64 -22.48 -9.96
CA CYS A 79 6.80 -22.43 -9.07
C CYS A 79 8.11 -22.76 -9.78
N ASN A 80 8.05 -23.50 -10.87
CA ASN A 80 9.17 -24.29 -11.36
C ASN A 80 9.51 -24.00 -12.84
N TYR A 81 9.80 -22.74 -13.14
CA TYR A 81 10.39 -22.35 -14.45
C TYR A 81 11.92 -22.27 -14.45
N GLY A 82 12.57 -22.99 -13.51
CA GLY A 82 14.03 -22.89 -13.31
C GLY A 82 14.40 -21.87 -12.23
N ASN A 83 15.63 -21.99 -11.72
CA ASN A 83 16.20 -21.01 -10.78
C ASN A 83 16.75 -19.81 -11.56
N ASP A 84 15.88 -19.11 -12.28
CA ASP A 84 16.27 -17.99 -13.12
C ASP A 84 15.46 -16.73 -12.78
N TRP A 85 15.95 -15.62 -13.29
CA TRP A 85 15.31 -14.34 -13.16
C TRP A 85 13.89 -14.31 -13.75
N ALA A 86 13.64 -15.08 -14.83
CA ALA A 86 12.33 -15.12 -15.49
C ALA A 86 11.24 -15.68 -14.57
N THR A 87 11.55 -16.71 -13.78
CA THR A 87 10.63 -17.28 -12.80
C THR A 87 10.28 -16.28 -11.71
N VAL A 88 11.28 -15.64 -11.12
CA VAL A 88 11.06 -14.65 -10.04
C VAL A 88 10.32 -13.43 -10.57
N SER A 89 10.63 -13.00 -11.78
CA SER A 89 9.92 -11.92 -12.46
C SER A 89 8.46 -12.25 -12.72
N SER A 90 8.18 -13.45 -13.22
CA SER A 90 6.82 -13.93 -13.46
C SER A 90 6.00 -14.00 -12.17
N LEU A 91 6.56 -14.56 -11.10
CA LEU A 91 5.90 -14.61 -9.79
C LEU A 91 5.64 -13.21 -9.22
N SER A 92 6.61 -12.30 -9.31
CA SER A 92 6.42 -10.93 -8.82
C SER A 92 5.32 -10.19 -9.59
N GLN A 93 5.20 -10.40 -10.91
CA GLN A 93 4.10 -9.89 -11.72
C GLN A 93 2.76 -10.49 -11.29
N GLY A 94 2.72 -11.79 -10.98
CA GLY A 94 1.52 -12.45 -10.48
C GLY A 94 1.01 -11.85 -9.19
N PHE A 95 1.88 -11.67 -8.22
CA PHE A 95 1.54 -11.02 -6.95
C PHE A 95 1.10 -9.57 -7.15
N SER A 96 1.81 -8.81 -7.98
CA SER A 96 1.45 -7.44 -8.27
C SER A 96 0.05 -7.33 -8.87
N ARG A 97 -0.28 -8.15 -9.87
CA ARG A 97 -1.61 -8.21 -10.48
C ARG A 97 -2.69 -8.61 -9.47
N TYR A 98 -2.41 -9.61 -8.63
CA TYR A 98 -3.34 -10.03 -7.59
C TYR A 98 -3.71 -8.85 -6.69
N PHE A 99 -2.73 -8.11 -6.15
CA PHE A 99 -3.01 -6.98 -5.28
C PHE A 99 -3.67 -5.80 -5.99
N GLN A 100 -3.34 -5.58 -7.26
CA GLN A 100 -3.98 -4.56 -8.09
C GLN A 100 -5.48 -4.85 -8.27
N TYR A 101 -5.84 -6.08 -8.64
CA TYR A 101 -7.24 -6.48 -8.80
C TYR A 101 -7.98 -6.48 -7.46
N LYS A 102 -7.34 -6.95 -6.39
CA LYS A 102 -7.91 -6.92 -5.05
C LYS A 102 -8.27 -5.50 -4.63
N SER A 103 -7.37 -4.56 -4.79
CA SER A 103 -7.61 -3.16 -4.47
C SER A 103 -8.76 -2.56 -5.28
N SER A 104 -8.82 -2.83 -6.58
CA SER A 104 -9.91 -2.37 -7.45
C SER A 104 -11.26 -2.95 -7.06
N TYR A 105 -11.29 -4.20 -6.58
CA TYR A 105 -12.51 -4.90 -6.20
C TYR A 105 -13.02 -4.49 -4.82
N THR A 106 -12.13 -4.32 -3.85
CA THR A 106 -12.51 -3.98 -2.45
C THR A 106 -12.88 -2.52 -2.28
N GLY A 107 -12.66 -1.68 -3.29
CA GLY A 107 -12.89 -0.23 -3.17
C GLY A 107 -11.90 0.46 -2.22
N ASP A 108 -10.84 -0.23 -1.82
CA ASP A 108 -9.75 0.38 -1.06
C ASP A 108 -9.20 1.59 -1.81
N PRO A 109 -8.82 2.67 -1.12
CA PRO A 109 -8.37 3.88 -1.78
C PRO A 109 -7.29 3.54 -2.80
N LYS A 110 -7.51 3.97 -4.05
CA LYS A 110 -6.65 3.68 -5.22
C LYS A 110 -5.15 3.93 -4.99
N ASN A 111 -4.81 4.69 -3.98
CA ASN A 111 -3.44 5.11 -3.69
C ASN A 111 -2.62 4.08 -2.90
N ILE A 112 -3.21 2.95 -2.50
CA ILE A 112 -2.55 2.02 -1.59
C ILE A 112 -1.90 0.86 -2.33
N LEU A 113 -2.47 0.44 -3.46
CA LEU A 113 -1.94 -0.64 -4.29
C LEU A 113 -1.94 -0.33 -5.79
N THR A 114 -2.52 0.80 -6.19
CA THR A 114 -2.77 1.14 -7.58
C THR A 114 -2.33 2.55 -7.96
N GLY A 115 -1.13 2.93 -7.64
CA GLY A 115 -0.52 3.92 -8.51
C GLY A 115 -0.44 3.29 -9.91
N GLU A 116 -0.83 3.98 -10.96
CA GLU A 116 -0.79 3.47 -12.34
C GLU A 116 0.59 2.96 -12.76
N ASN A 117 1.61 3.17 -11.92
CA ASN A 117 2.99 2.71 -12.07
C ASN A 117 3.47 1.80 -10.93
N ALA A 118 2.65 1.46 -9.94
CA ALA A 118 3.06 0.61 -8.80
C ALA A 118 3.10 -0.87 -9.17
N CYS A 119 2.46 -1.22 -10.27
CA CYS A 119 2.46 -2.56 -10.75
C CYS A 119 3.40 -2.70 -11.93
N CYS A 120 4.34 -3.60 -11.75
CA CYS A 120 4.62 -4.48 -12.87
C CYS A 120 5.41 -3.91 -14.04
N MET A 121 6.08 -2.86 -13.88
CA MET A 121 7.25 -2.71 -14.72
C MET A 121 8.26 -3.74 -14.20
N GLY A 122 8.38 -4.86 -14.88
CA GLY A 122 9.45 -5.84 -14.70
C GLY A 122 10.82 -5.22 -14.98
N GLY A 123 11.05 -4.06 -14.44
CA GLY A 123 12.24 -3.26 -14.50
C GLY A 123 12.46 -2.61 -13.15
N TYR A 124 13.58 -2.81 -12.59
CA TYR A 124 14.30 -2.07 -11.58
C TYR A 124 13.70 -0.67 -11.28
N GLY A 125 12.60 -0.60 -10.58
CA GLY A 125 11.99 0.67 -10.24
C GLY A 125 11.46 0.62 -8.81
N ALA A 126 12.19 1.26 -7.90
CA ALA A 126 11.62 1.70 -6.66
C ALA A 126 10.32 2.43 -6.95
N THR A 127 9.30 2.22 -6.13
CA THR A 127 8.07 3.02 -6.17
C THR A 127 8.44 4.50 -6.11
N THR A 128 8.17 5.25 -7.17
CA THR A 128 8.57 6.66 -7.28
C THR A 128 7.55 7.61 -6.65
N SER A 129 6.38 7.13 -6.29
CA SER A 129 5.30 7.95 -5.73
C SER A 129 4.96 7.51 -4.31
N ALA A 130 4.88 8.47 -3.40
CA ALA A 130 4.47 8.24 -2.01
C ALA A 130 3.09 7.58 -1.94
N GLY A 131 2.99 6.55 -1.11
CA GLY A 131 1.77 5.77 -0.95
C GLY A 131 1.70 4.53 -1.83
N ASN A 132 2.70 4.26 -2.66
CA ASN A 132 2.73 3.10 -3.53
C ASN A 132 3.53 1.94 -2.95
N HIS A 133 3.12 0.72 -3.33
CA HIS A 133 3.85 -0.52 -3.05
C HIS A 133 4.39 -1.09 -4.37
N GLY A 134 5.61 -1.60 -4.34
CA GLY A 134 6.23 -2.32 -5.44
C GLY A 134 6.56 -3.76 -5.02
N ILE A 135 6.40 -4.70 -5.94
CA ILE A 135 6.85 -6.09 -5.79
C ILE A 135 7.86 -6.33 -6.89
N VAL A 136 9.13 -6.28 -6.54
CA VAL A 136 10.23 -6.18 -7.49
C VAL A 136 11.09 -7.45 -7.47
N PRO A 137 11.31 -8.11 -8.61
CA PRO A 137 12.26 -9.21 -8.70
C PRO A 137 13.69 -8.66 -8.65
N ILE A 138 14.54 -9.24 -7.80
CA ILE A 138 15.96 -8.89 -7.72
C ILE A 138 16.80 -10.15 -7.81
N GLY A 139 17.41 -10.37 -8.96
CA GLY A 139 18.19 -11.58 -9.22
C GLY A 139 17.32 -12.82 -9.39
N PRO A 140 17.92 -14.01 -9.39
CA PRO A 140 17.24 -15.26 -9.74
C PRO A 140 16.38 -15.85 -8.64
N ASN A 141 16.50 -15.38 -7.40
CA ASN A 141 15.86 -16.00 -6.24
C ASN A 141 15.27 -15.03 -5.21
N LYS A 142 15.19 -13.73 -5.52
CA LYS A 142 14.74 -12.75 -4.53
C LYS A 142 13.61 -11.86 -5.08
N ILE A 143 12.57 -11.70 -4.28
CA ILE A 143 11.53 -10.69 -4.46
C ILE A 143 11.65 -9.68 -3.33
N VAL A 144 11.62 -8.40 -3.67
CA VAL A 144 11.62 -7.31 -2.69
C VAL A 144 10.28 -6.59 -2.74
N ILE A 145 9.65 -6.49 -1.58
CA ILE A 145 8.49 -5.63 -1.39
C ILE A 145 9.01 -4.26 -0.98
N GLN A 146 8.66 -3.24 -1.73
CA GLN A 146 9.03 -1.85 -1.46
C GLN A 146 7.79 -1.01 -1.21
N THR A 147 7.87 -0.05 -0.32
CA THR A 147 6.78 0.91 -0.05
C THR A 147 7.40 2.27 0.21
N LEU A 148 6.95 3.28 -0.52
CA LEU A 148 7.33 4.66 -0.26
C LEU A 148 6.28 5.33 0.62
N LEU A 149 6.67 5.71 1.83
CA LEU A 149 5.83 6.42 2.78
C LEU A 149 5.64 7.89 2.38
N GLN A 150 4.64 8.55 2.97
CA GLN A 150 4.36 9.97 2.71
C GLN A 150 5.51 10.89 3.14
N ASN A 151 6.26 10.46 4.14
CA ASN A 151 7.44 11.19 4.63
C ASN A 151 8.71 10.99 3.78
N GLY A 152 8.63 10.25 2.66
CA GLY A 152 9.75 9.94 1.78
C GLY A 152 10.62 8.75 2.21
N THR A 153 10.29 8.07 3.29
CA THR A 153 11.02 6.88 3.75
C THR A 153 10.61 5.64 2.96
N TYR A 154 11.57 4.82 2.54
CA TYR A 154 11.32 3.51 1.97
C TYR A 154 11.26 2.43 3.04
N LEU A 155 10.22 1.60 2.95
CA LEU A 155 10.17 0.31 3.63
C LEU A 155 10.52 -0.78 2.63
N GLU A 156 11.38 -1.71 3.02
CA GLU A 156 11.78 -2.85 2.19
C GLU A 156 11.72 -4.16 2.97
N THR A 157 11.16 -5.18 2.33
CA THR A 157 11.19 -6.55 2.83
C THR A 157 11.66 -7.47 1.72
N SER A 158 12.78 -8.14 1.93
CA SER A 158 13.33 -9.14 1.01
C SER A 158 12.77 -10.51 1.33
N ILE A 159 12.27 -11.18 0.31
CA ILE A 159 11.79 -12.57 0.38
C ILE A 159 12.67 -13.37 -0.57
N ILE A 160 13.41 -14.32 -0.01
CA ILE A 160 14.35 -15.18 -0.75
C ILE A 160 13.65 -16.50 -1.02
N LYS A 161 13.74 -16.94 -2.26
CA LYS A 161 13.30 -18.26 -2.71
C LYS A 161 14.40 -19.26 -2.38
N SER A 162 14.05 -20.39 -1.75
CA SER A 162 15.03 -21.36 -1.25
C SER A 162 15.32 -22.52 -2.20
N TRP A 163 14.68 -22.57 -3.37
CA TRP A 163 14.90 -23.62 -4.38
C TRP A 163 15.64 -23.14 -5.61
#